data_99adbeb38d06ed2bb29fced44bf37cd0
#
_entry.id   99adbeb38d06ed2bb29fced44bf37cd0
#
_cell.length_a   1.000
_cell.length_b   1.000
_cell.length_c   1.000
_cell.angle_alpha   90.00
_cell.angle_beta   90.00
_cell.angle_gamma   90.00
#
_symmetry.space_group_name_H-M   'P 1'
#
loop_
_entity.id
_entity.type
_entity.pdbx_description
1 polymer ?
#
loop_
_entity_poly.entity_id
_entity_poly.type
_entity_poly.pdbx_seq_one_letter_code
_entity_poly.pdbx_strand_id
1 'polypeptide(L)'
;NTKVTTPITSAINALKTLRIKKLSIFTPYTQEINQSVINYFKKENIEIMELSFFDIASDLDIGKVDPEHLFNVLAKIDLSNSDALFVSCTALPVLSIIKDLEKKMGKIVLSSNQTLIWDTLKQIDFKNEVVGYGELFNN
;
A
#
# COMPACT_ATOMS: atom_id res chain seq x y z
N ASN A 1 -23.64 9.17 14.19
CA ASN A 1 -22.34 9.61 13.65
C ASN A 1 -21.96 8.72 12.47
N THR A 2 -21.82 9.30 11.28
CA THR A 2 -21.29 8.60 10.11
C THR A 2 -19.79 8.45 10.27
N LYS A 3 -19.30 7.21 10.20
CA LYS A 3 -17.86 6.93 10.15
C LYS A 3 -17.36 7.17 8.73
N VAL A 4 -16.19 7.78 8.59
CA VAL A 4 -15.60 8.12 7.29
C VAL A 4 -14.12 7.74 7.32
N THR A 5 -13.64 7.19 6.20
CA THR A 5 -12.21 6.97 5.98
C THR A 5 -11.84 7.33 4.54
N THR A 6 -10.55 7.46 4.29
CA THR A 6 -9.98 7.71 2.96
C THR A 6 -8.82 6.74 2.74
N PRO A 7 -8.38 6.51 1.49
CA PRO A 7 -7.25 5.61 1.21
C PRO A 7 -6.01 5.93 2.04
N ILE A 8 -5.66 7.20 2.19
CA ILE A 8 -4.47 7.59 2.96
C ILE A 8 -4.68 7.46 4.48
N THR A 9 -5.87 7.79 4.99
CA THR A 9 -6.22 7.60 6.41
C THR A 9 -6.17 6.12 6.76
N SER A 10 -6.75 5.28 5.92
CA SER A 10 -6.74 3.82 6.12
C SER A 10 -5.33 3.23 6.08
N ALA A 11 -4.47 3.75 5.18
CA ALA A 11 -3.06 3.36 5.13
C ALA A 11 -2.36 3.67 6.47
N ILE A 12 -2.54 4.87 7.03
CA ILE A 12 -1.98 5.24 8.33
C ILE A 12 -2.53 4.37 9.46
N ASN A 13 -3.83 4.06 9.46
CA ASN A 13 -4.44 3.17 10.46
C ASN A 13 -3.84 1.76 10.40
N ALA A 14 -3.63 1.23 9.19
CA ALA A 14 -2.99 -0.06 8.97
C ALA A 14 -1.54 -0.06 9.48
N LEU A 15 -0.74 0.96 9.12
CA LEU A 15 0.65 1.09 9.55
C LEU A 15 0.75 1.16 11.09
N LYS A 16 -0.13 1.93 11.74
CA LYS A 16 -0.19 2.02 13.21
C LYS A 16 -0.56 0.68 13.85
N THR A 17 -1.55 -0.03 13.31
CA THR A 17 -1.97 -1.35 13.81
C THR A 17 -0.83 -2.36 13.70
N LEU A 18 -0.12 -2.38 12.58
CA LEU A 18 1.00 -3.28 12.32
C LEU A 18 2.32 -2.79 12.96
N ARG A 19 2.32 -1.64 13.62
CA ARG A 19 3.50 -1.00 14.25
C ARG A 19 4.65 -0.76 13.27
N ILE A 20 4.33 -0.50 12.01
CA ILE A 20 5.29 -0.19 10.96
C ILE A 20 5.77 1.25 11.14
N LYS A 21 7.08 1.46 11.11
CA LYS A 21 7.71 2.78 11.22
C LYS A 21 8.64 3.10 10.06
N LYS A 22 9.23 2.09 9.44
CA LYS A 22 10.13 2.24 8.28
C LYS A 22 9.43 1.68 7.05
N LEU A 23 9.17 2.53 6.08
CA LEU A 23 8.33 2.23 4.93
C LEU A 23 9.05 2.50 3.62
N SER A 24 9.11 1.51 2.74
CA SER A 24 9.35 1.75 1.32
C SER A 24 8.02 2.00 0.63
N ILE A 25 8.00 2.94 -0.32
CA ILE A 25 6.79 3.32 -1.07
C ILE A 25 7.03 3.07 -2.55
N PHE A 26 6.03 2.50 -3.19
CA PHE A 26 5.91 2.46 -4.64
C PHE A 26 4.67 3.23 -5.09
N THR A 27 4.80 4.04 -6.13
CA THR A 27 3.68 4.78 -6.73
C THR A 27 3.74 4.74 -8.25
N PRO A 28 2.64 4.93 -8.96
CA PRO A 28 2.67 5.17 -10.40
C PRO A 28 2.90 6.66 -10.74
N TYR A 29 2.84 7.56 -9.77
CA TYR A 29 2.73 9.01 -9.96
C TYR A 29 4.02 9.68 -10.45
N THR A 30 3.88 10.93 -10.90
CA THR A 30 5.01 11.80 -11.22
C THR A 30 5.79 12.22 -9.97
N GLN A 31 7.01 12.67 -10.14
CA GLN A 31 7.87 13.09 -9.03
C GLN A 31 7.25 14.19 -8.16
N GLU A 32 6.52 15.13 -8.78
CA GLU A 32 5.87 16.23 -8.06
C GLU A 32 4.79 15.71 -7.08
N ILE A 33 3.94 14.78 -7.53
CA ILE A 33 2.89 14.17 -6.69
C ILE A 33 3.52 13.34 -5.56
N ASN A 34 4.58 12.61 -5.85
CA ASN A 34 5.30 11.79 -4.89
C ASN A 34 5.82 12.57 -3.70
N GLN A 35 6.27 13.82 -3.90
CA GLN A 35 6.73 14.66 -2.78
C GLN A 35 5.62 14.92 -1.77
N SER A 36 4.39 15.11 -2.23
CA SER A 36 3.22 15.29 -1.36
C SER A 36 2.89 14.02 -0.57
N VAL A 37 2.98 12.86 -1.21
CA VAL A 37 2.78 11.55 -0.56
C VAL A 37 3.81 11.33 0.55
N ILE A 38 5.10 11.53 0.26
CA ILE A 38 6.19 11.41 1.24
C ILE A 38 5.97 12.34 2.43
N ASN A 39 5.67 13.60 2.16
CA ASN A 39 5.47 14.60 3.21
C ASN A 39 4.30 14.23 4.15
N TYR A 40 3.26 13.60 3.62
CA TYR A 40 2.14 13.14 4.42
C TYR A 40 2.55 12.03 5.40
N PHE A 41 3.24 10.99 4.92
CA PHE A 41 3.72 9.90 5.79
C PHE A 41 4.72 10.39 6.85
N LYS A 42 5.61 11.30 6.48
CA LYS A 42 6.57 11.91 7.43
C LYS A 42 5.87 12.66 8.56
N LYS A 43 4.77 13.39 8.29
CA LYS A 43 3.97 14.06 9.32
C LYS A 43 3.34 13.07 10.31
N GLU A 44 3.09 11.84 9.89
CA GLU A 44 2.58 10.75 10.73
C GLU A 44 3.68 9.95 11.44
N ASN A 45 4.93 10.46 11.44
CA ASN A 45 6.11 9.82 12.03
C ASN A 45 6.48 8.47 11.39
N ILE A 46 6.24 8.32 10.09
CA ILE A 46 6.68 7.19 9.29
C ILE A 46 7.96 7.61 8.55
N GLU A 47 9.03 6.85 8.76
CA GLU A 47 10.31 7.03 8.07
C GLU A 47 10.23 6.38 6.68
N ILE A 48 10.47 7.17 5.63
CA ILE A 48 10.49 6.67 4.25
C ILE A 48 11.91 6.25 3.91
N MET A 49 12.10 4.96 3.67
CA MET A 49 13.39 4.36 3.38
C MET A 49 13.73 4.43 1.90
N GLU A 50 12.73 4.16 1.04
CA GLU A 50 12.88 4.16 -0.40
C GLU A 50 11.59 4.63 -1.07
N LEU A 51 11.72 5.34 -2.19
CA LEU A 51 10.64 5.67 -3.09
C LEU A 51 10.98 5.16 -4.49
N SER A 52 10.16 4.28 -5.03
CA SER A 52 10.20 3.84 -6.43
C SER A 52 8.91 4.25 -7.12
N PHE A 53 8.95 4.58 -8.42
CA PHE A 53 7.74 5.01 -9.13
C PHE A 53 7.84 4.80 -10.65
N PHE A 54 6.68 4.82 -11.31
CA PHE A 54 6.58 4.65 -12.78
C PHE A 54 6.64 5.94 -13.57
N ASP A 55 6.32 7.09 -12.98
CA ASP A 55 6.21 8.40 -13.64
C ASP A 55 5.09 8.45 -14.72
N ILE A 56 3.92 7.92 -14.42
CA ILE A 56 2.74 7.92 -15.29
C ILE A 56 1.84 9.10 -14.93
N ALA A 57 1.55 9.98 -15.91
CA ALA A 57 0.74 11.16 -15.68
C ALA A 57 -0.78 10.93 -15.83
N SER A 58 -1.22 9.83 -16.46
CA SER A 58 -2.61 9.54 -16.75
C SER A 58 -3.17 8.40 -15.90
N ASP A 59 -4.23 8.66 -15.15
CA ASP A 59 -4.91 7.62 -14.35
C ASP A 59 -5.45 6.47 -15.22
N LEU A 60 -5.87 6.76 -16.46
CA LEU A 60 -6.31 5.72 -17.39
C LEU A 60 -5.17 4.77 -17.79
N ASP A 61 -3.95 5.29 -17.90
CA ASP A 61 -2.78 4.48 -18.23
C ASP A 61 -2.27 3.72 -17.02
N ILE A 62 -2.39 4.27 -15.82
CA ILE A 62 -2.13 3.55 -14.57
C ILE A 62 -3.02 2.30 -14.47
N GLY A 63 -4.31 2.42 -14.79
CA GLY A 63 -5.25 1.31 -14.75
C GLY A 63 -4.99 0.20 -15.78
N LYS A 64 -4.14 0.46 -16.78
CA LYS A 64 -3.74 -0.52 -17.81
C LYS A 64 -2.47 -1.29 -17.45
N VAL A 65 -1.83 -0.97 -16.34
CA VAL A 65 -0.63 -1.68 -15.90
C VAL A 65 -0.95 -3.15 -15.68
N ASP A 66 -0.21 -4.02 -16.35
CA ASP A 66 -0.38 -5.46 -16.24
C ASP A 66 0.04 -5.95 -14.85
N PRO A 67 -0.78 -6.79 -14.16
CA PRO A 67 -0.47 -7.28 -12.81
C PRO A 67 0.83 -8.09 -12.73
N GLU A 68 1.16 -8.88 -13.76
CA GLU A 68 2.39 -9.68 -13.78
C GLU A 68 3.62 -8.76 -13.94
N HIS A 69 3.52 -7.75 -14.82
CA HIS A 69 4.55 -6.73 -14.93
C HIS A 69 4.75 -6.00 -13.60
N LEU A 70 3.67 -5.57 -12.96
CA LEU A 70 3.70 -4.90 -11.65
C LEU A 70 4.36 -5.79 -10.59
N PHE A 71 3.99 -7.07 -10.51
CA PHE A 71 4.62 -8.03 -9.61
C PHE A 71 6.13 -8.10 -9.83
N ASN A 72 6.58 -8.23 -11.08
CA ASN A 72 7.99 -8.33 -11.43
C ASN A 72 8.80 -7.07 -11.08
N VAL A 73 8.19 -5.90 -11.16
CA VAL A 73 8.80 -4.63 -10.74
C VAL A 73 8.88 -4.55 -9.22
N LEU A 74 7.77 -4.77 -8.52
CA LEU A 74 7.69 -4.66 -7.06
C LEU A 74 8.60 -5.68 -6.35
N ALA A 75 8.67 -6.91 -6.87
CA ALA A 75 9.51 -7.97 -6.29
C ALA A 75 11.02 -7.70 -6.34
N LYS A 76 11.46 -6.67 -7.07
CA LYS A 76 12.88 -6.25 -7.16
C LYS A 76 13.24 -5.12 -6.18
N ILE A 77 12.26 -4.53 -5.51
CA ILE A 77 12.50 -3.46 -4.54
C ILE A 77 13.23 -4.04 -3.33
N ASP A 78 14.32 -3.39 -2.94
CA ASP A 78 15.06 -3.80 -1.74
C ASP A 78 14.34 -3.32 -0.47
N LEU A 79 13.88 -4.25 0.34
CA LEU A 79 13.22 -4.00 1.62
C LEU A 79 14.09 -4.32 2.84
N SER A 80 15.40 -4.46 2.67
CA SER A 80 16.31 -4.83 3.77
C SER A 80 16.23 -3.87 4.96
N ASN A 81 16.01 -2.58 4.70
CA ASN A 81 15.92 -1.53 5.72
C ASN A 81 14.47 -1.11 6.04
N SER A 82 13.47 -1.77 5.47
CA SER A 82 12.07 -1.42 5.62
C SER A 82 11.29 -2.50 6.38
N ASP A 83 10.29 -2.06 7.14
CA ASP A 83 9.35 -2.96 7.81
C ASP A 83 8.32 -3.51 6.80
N ALA A 84 7.95 -2.69 5.81
CA ALA A 84 6.94 -3.02 4.81
C ALA A 84 7.12 -2.23 3.50
N LEU A 85 6.44 -2.69 2.45
CA LEU A 85 6.19 -1.96 1.20
C LEU A 85 4.75 -1.43 1.18
N PHE A 86 4.56 -0.16 0.83
CA PHE A 86 3.25 0.42 0.54
C PHE A 86 3.14 0.79 -0.93
N VAL A 87 2.17 0.19 -1.64
CA VAL A 87 1.85 0.51 -3.03
C VAL A 87 0.70 1.49 -3.06
N SER A 88 1.01 2.76 -3.33
CA SER A 88 0.07 3.86 -3.29
C SER A 88 -0.53 4.10 -4.66
N CYS A 89 -1.77 3.79 -4.84
CA CYS A 89 -2.71 4.18 -5.89
C CYS A 89 -3.90 3.21 -5.93
N THR A 90 -5.10 3.74 -6.02
CA THR A 90 -6.32 2.91 -6.11
C THR A 90 -6.57 2.35 -7.52
N ALA A 91 -5.92 2.89 -8.55
CA ALA A 91 -6.03 2.42 -9.93
C ALA A 91 -5.10 1.24 -10.26
N LEU A 92 -4.01 1.03 -9.46
CA LEU A 92 -3.11 -0.09 -9.69
C LEU A 92 -3.73 -1.45 -9.31
N PRO A 93 -3.57 -2.50 -10.14
CA PRO A 93 -4.16 -3.83 -9.91
C PRO A 93 -3.34 -4.66 -8.89
N VAL A 94 -3.12 -4.12 -7.68
CA VAL A 94 -2.24 -4.72 -6.67
C VAL A 94 -2.90 -5.85 -5.88
N LEU A 95 -4.22 -5.78 -5.65
CA LEU A 95 -4.91 -6.71 -4.75
C LEU A 95 -4.71 -8.17 -5.11
N SER A 96 -4.69 -8.51 -6.39
CA SER A 96 -4.53 -9.89 -6.87
C SER A 96 -3.13 -10.46 -6.65
N ILE A 97 -2.12 -9.62 -6.42
CA ILE A 97 -0.71 -10.03 -6.33
C ILE A 97 -0.11 -9.86 -4.93
N ILE A 98 -0.82 -9.22 -3.98
CA ILE A 98 -0.28 -8.91 -2.64
C ILE A 98 0.23 -10.16 -1.93
N LYS A 99 -0.57 -11.22 -1.85
CA LYS A 99 -0.21 -12.45 -1.15
C LYS A 99 1.08 -13.08 -1.69
N ASP A 100 1.21 -13.10 -3.01
CA ASP A 100 2.39 -13.67 -3.67
C ASP A 100 3.61 -12.77 -3.52
N LEU A 101 3.43 -11.43 -3.50
CA LEU A 101 4.49 -10.48 -3.19
C LEU A 101 5.00 -10.68 -1.76
N GLU A 102 4.13 -10.74 -0.76
CA GLU A 102 4.52 -10.99 0.64
C GLU A 102 5.30 -12.30 0.78
N LYS A 103 4.84 -13.37 0.13
CA LYS A 103 5.55 -14.65 0.10
C LYS A 103 6.93 -14.54 -0.56
N LYS A 104 7.04 -13.80 -1.67
CA LYS A 104 8.29 -13.61 -2.41
C LYS A 104 9.29 -12.76 -1.66
N MET A 105 8.82 -11.68 -1.02
CA MET A 105 9.67 -10.67 -0.38
C MET A 105 9.95 -10.97 1.09
N GLY A 106 9.14 -11.82 1.73
CA GLY A 106 9.23 -12.08 3.18
C GLY A 106 8.93 -10.85 4.03
N LYS A 107 8.15 -9.90 3.51
CA LYS A 107 7.79 -8.63 4.13
C LYS A 107 6.31 -8.34 3.91
N ILE A 108 5.72 -7.54 4.80
CA ILE A 108 4.36 -7.04 4.65
C ILE A 108 4.28 -6.14 3.41
N VAL A 109 3.26 -6.37 2.57
CA VAL A 109 2.93 -5.52 1.43
C VAL A 109 1.53 -4.95 1.64
N LEU A 110 1.42 -3.63 1.60
CA LEU A 110 0.17 -2.91 1.74
C LEU A 110 -0.17 -2.19 0.43
N SER A 111 -1.47 -1.98 0.17
CA SER A 111 -1.93 -1.15 -0.94
C SER A 111 -3.07 -0.23 -0.52
N SER A 112 -3.29 0.84 -1.30
CA SER A 112 -4.38 1.79 -1.03
C SER A 112 -5.75 1.11 -0.96
N ASN A 113 -6.07 0.22 -1.90
CA ASN A 113 -7.35 -0.48 -1.91
C ASN A 113 -7.48 -1.48 -0.76
N GLN A 114 -6.41 -2.25 -0.47
CA GLN A 114 -6.41 -3.22 0.61
C GLN A 114 -6.64 -2.53 1.97
N THR A 115 -5.89 -1.47 2.26
CA THR A 115 -6.01 -0.75 3.53
C THR A 115 -7.36 -0.07 3.67
N LEU A 116 -7.92 0.49 2.58
CA LEU A 116 -9.25 1.10 2.57
C LEU A 116 -10.35 0.08 2.90
N ILE A 117 -10.31 -1.09 2.28
CA ILE A 117 -11.27 -2.18 2.54
C ILE A 117 -11.13 -2.65 3.99
N TRP A 118 -9.91 -2.93 4.43
CA TRP A 118 -9.63 -3.39 5.80
C TRP A 118 -10.13 -2.39 6.87
N ASP A 119 -9.82 -1.11 6.72
CA ASP A 119 -10.24 -0.07 7.67
C ASP A 119 -11.77 0.10 7.68
N THR A 120 -12.40 0.03 6.50
CA THR A 120 -13.86 0.08 6.38
C THR A 120 -14.51 -1.10 7.10
N LEU A 121 -14.01 -2.32 6.90
CA LEU A 121 -14.51 -3.52 7.57
C LEU A 121 -14.36 -3.43 9.09
N LYS A 122 -13.24 -2.91 9.58
CA LYS A 122 -13.05 -2.63 11.02
C LYS A 122 -14.06 -1.63 11.57
N GLN A 123 -14.33 -0.55 10.82
CA GLN A 123 -15.28 0.48 11.26
C GLN A 123 -16.72 -0.03 11.38
N ILE A 124 -17.12 -1.00 10.57
CA ILE A 124 -18.46 -1.63 10.63
C ILE A 124 -18.49 -2.89 11.51
N ASP A 125 -17.40 -3.20 12.21
CA ASP A 125 -17.27 -4.36 13.08
C ASP A 125 -17.53 -5.71 12.37
N PHE A 126 -17.05 -5.82 11.13
CA PHE A 126 -17.17 -7.03 10.31
C PHE A 126 -16.37 -8.17 10.94
N LYS A 127 -17.01 -9.35 11.14
CA LYS A 127 -16.44 -10.46 11.92
C LYS A 127 -15.97 -11.65 11.07
N ASN A 128 -16.31 -11.68 9.78
CA ASN A 128 -15.91 -12.81 8.95
C ASN A 128 -14.43 -12.68 8.55
N GLU A 129 -13.80 -13.82 8.37
CA GLU A 129 -12.43 -13.90 7.88
C GLU A 129 -12.34 -13.41 6.41
N VAL A 130 -11.28 -12.66 6.09
CA VAL A 130 -10.93 -12.24 4.74
C VAL A 130 -9.59 -12.86 4.38
N VAL A 131 -9.59 -13.85 3.50
CA VAL A 131 -8.39 -14.61 3.13
C VAL A 131 -7.88 -14.28 1.74
N GLY A 132 -6.58 -14.36 1.54
CA GLY A 132 -5.95 -14.26 0.21
C GLY A 132 -5.49 -12.86 -0.18
N TYR A 133 -5.71 -11.85 0.69
CA TYR A 133 -5.37 -10.45 0.41
C TYR A 133 -4.26 -9.89 1.33
N GLY A 134 -3.36 -10.75 1.80
CA GLY A 134 -2.17 -10.39 2.57
C GLY A 134 -2.35 -10.40 4.08
N GLU A 135 -1.24 -10.23 4.79
CA GLU A 135 -1.15 -10.34 6.26
C GLU A 135 -1.96 -9.27 7.01
N LEU A 136 -2.28 -8.14 6.38
CA LEU A 136 -3.07 -7.09 7.01
C LEU A 136 -4.42 -7.60 7.56
N PHE A 137 -5.08 -8.50 6.85
CA PHE A 137 -6.39 -9.03 7.25
C PHE A 137 -6.34 -10.05 8.40
N ASN A 138 -5.15 -10.47 8.80
CA ASN A 138 -4.94 -11.33 9.97
C ASN A 138 -4.82 -10.52 11.29
N ASN A 139 -4.99 -9.17 11.25
CA ASN A 139 -4.76 -8.25 12.38
C ASN A 139 -5.97 -7.39 12.74
#